data_61e2f400eeaec702c2e0e74a51b856d0
#
_entry.id   61e2f400eeaec702c2e0e74a51b856d0
#
_cell.length_a   1.000
_cell.length_b   1.000
_cell.length_c   1.000
_cell.angle_alpha   90.00
_cell.angle_beta   90.00
_cell.angle_gamma   90.00
#
_symmetry.space_group_name_H-M   'P 1'
#
loop_
_entity.id
_entity.type
_entity.pdbx_description
1 polymer ?
#
loop_
_entity_poly.entity_id
_entity_poly.type
_entity_poly.pdbx_seq_one_letter_code
_entity_poly.pdbx_strand_id
1 'polypeptide(L)'
;MLRAYDKERVMNKQHEAAKRYAHVVGWGKYTPERILTNAELARMVDTSDEWIQQRTGIRERRIAHDHETTATQATHAAREALRRAGLTPDALDLIIVATSTPDYIFPATACLVQAAIGANRAGAFDVQLGCAGFVCALSIGGSMIQSGMIQRALIIGAETISRFLDWTDRNSCVLFGDGAGAFVLQSSPTRGGLLSYKLGADGSGWETLILPAGGSKHPLSQQTLDAGLHRPRMDGHAVFKFATRVMGKVAQEACELADLQLADIELFIPHQANLRIINTASKFLNLPDEKVMVNVDKYGNTSAASVPIAFCEAMDSGRIHAGDHVVLVGFGAGLGWAAATLQL
;
A
#
# COMPACT_ATOMS: atom_id res chain seq x y z
N MET A 1 28.39 49.20 6.22
CA MET A 1 28.66 47.87 6.82
C MET A 1 27.57 47.33 7.73
N LEU A 2 26.80 48.11 8.47
CA LEU A 2 25.73 47.66 9.39
C LEU A 2 24.48 47.07 8.70
N ARG A 3 24.17 47.41 7.44
CA ARG A 3 22.99 46.87 6.71
C ARG A 3 23.18 45.45 6.09
N ALA A 4 24.41 44.96 5.96
CA ALA A 4 24.67 43.61 5.46
C ALA A 4 24.54 42.56 6.58
N TYR A 5 24.92 42.94 7.80
CA TYR A 5 24.86 42.03 8.98
C TYR A 5 23.42 41.70 9.44
N ASP A 6 22.48 42.63 9.23
CA ASP A 6 21.07 42.37 9.57
C ASP A 6 20.36 41.47 8.55
N LYS A 7 20.76 41.51 7.26
CA LYS A 7 20.18 40.61 6.24
C LYS A 7 20.61 39.16 6.42
N GLU A 8 21.86 38.89 6.81
CA GLU A 8 22.31 37.52 7.12
C GLU A 8 21.65 36.95 8.39
N ARG A 9 21.39 37.80 9.38
CA ARG A 9 20.69 37.40 10.61
C ARG A 9 19.20 37.16 10.39
N VAL A 10 18.56 37.89 9.48
CA VAL A 10 17.18 37.69 9.06
C VAL A 10 17.09 36.44 8.16
N MET A 11 18.03 36.21 7.26
CA MET A 11 18.10 35.01 6.42
C MET A 11 18.41 33.75 7.26
N ASN A 12 19.31 33.82 8.24
CA ASN A 12 19.57 32.70 9.15
C ASN A 12 18.40 32.37 10.11
N LYS A 13 17.61 33.37 10.51
CA LYS A 13 16.38 33.11 11.31
C LYS A 13 15.23 32.53 10.50
N GLN A 14 15.25 32.64 9.17
CA GLN A 14 14.23 32.03 8.30
C GLN A 14 14.57 30.57 7.95
N HIS A 15 15.74 30.03 8.31
CA HIS A 15 16.19 28.67 7.96
C HIS A 15 16.19 27.66 9.11
N GLU A 16 15.84 28.03 10.34
CA GLU A 16 15.40 27.06 11.34
C GLU A 16 13.90 26.84 11.22
N ALA A 17 13.44 26.36 10.07
CA ALA A 17 12.10 25.81 10.00
C ALA A 17 12.01 24.68 11.04
N ALA A 18 11.14 24.85 12.04
CA ALA A 18 10.93 23.86 13.08
C ALA A 18 10.80 22.47 12.42
N LYS A 19 11.61 21.50 12.85
CA LYS A 19 11.53 20.13 12.34
C LYS A 19 10.10 19.65 12.42
N ARG A 20 9.61 19.06 11.34
CA ARG A 20 8.26 18.52 11.21
C ARG A 20 8.34 17.02 10.97
N TYR A 21 7.46 16.30 11.60
CA TYR A 21 7.35 14.86 11.50
C TYR A 21 5.94 14.49 11.07
N ALA A 22 5.80 13.46 10.25
CA ALA A 22 4.52 13.02 9.72
C ALA A 22 4.02 11.82 10.52
N HIS A 23 3.13 12.06 11.49
CA HIS A 23 2.57 11.02 12.34
C HIS A 23 1.32 10.40 11.74
N VAL A 24 1.14 9.10 11.88
CA VAL A 24 -0.12 8.41 11.63
C VAL A 24 -1.03 8.67 12.82
N VAL A 25 -2.07 9.49 12.60
CA VAL A 25 -3.03 9.88 13.65
C VAL A 25 -4.39 9.19 13.50
N GLY A 26 -4.60 8.47 12.40
CA GLY A 26 -5.80 7.68 12.16
C GLY A 26 -5.55 6.63 11.10
N TRP A 27 -6.23 5.50 11.23
CA TRP A 27 -6.16 4.38 10.29
C TRP A 27 -7.55 3.80 10.08
N GLY A 28 -7.77 3.21 8.91
CA GLY A 28 -9.04 2.59 8.58
C GLY A 28 -8.86 1.55 7.49
N LYS A 29 -9.69 0.53 7.50
CA LYS A 29 -9.75 -0.48 6.45
C LYS A 29 -11.19 -0.72 6.01
N TYR A 30 -11.31 -1.21 4.80
CA TYR A 30 -12.54 -1.79 4.28
C TYR A 30 -12.19 -3.07 3.53
N THR A 31 -12.94 -4.12 3.80
CA THR A 31 -12.87 -5.37 3.05
C THR A 31 -14.30 -5.79 2.70
N PRO A 32 -14.56 -6.19 1.44
CA PRO A 32 -15.88 -6.65 1.03
C PRO A 32 -16.43 -7.76 1.94
N GLU A 33 -17.75 -7.82 2.09
CA GLU A 33 -18.39 -8.84 2.93
C GLU A 33 -18.32 -10.23 2.30
N ARG A 34 -18.35 -10.32 0.95
CA ARG A 34 -18.32 -11.59 0.23
C ARG A 34 -16.97 -12.28 0.42
N ILE A 35 -17.02 -13.47 1.01
CA ILE A 35 -15.89 -14.39 1.13
C ILE A 35 -15.93 -15.34 -0.07
N LEU A 36 -14.81 -15.51 -0.76
CA LEU A 36 -14.59 -16.55 -1.75
C LEU A 36 -13.59 -17.55 -1.17
N THR A 37 -14.06 -18.74 -0.85
CA THR A 37 -13.25 -19.82 -0.27
C THR A 37 -12.49 -20.60 -1.33
N ASN A 38 -11.43 -21.33 -0.92
CA ASN A 38 -10.73 -22.26 -1.81
C ASN A 38 -11.66 -23.38 -2.32
N ALA A 39 -12.61 -23.84 -1.51
CA ALA A 39 -13.60 -24.83 -1.90
C ALA A 39 -14.52 -24.34 -3.02
N GLU A 40 -14.89 -23.05 -3.03
CA GLU A 40 -15.65 -22.45 -4.14
C GLU A 40 -14.80 -22.32 -5.40
N LEU A 41 -13.52 -21.91 -5.27
CA LEU A 41 -12.58 -21.85 -6.40
C LEU A 41 -12.34 -23.21 -7.05
N ALA A 42 -12.29 -24.29 -6.27
CA ALA A 42 -12.14 -25.64 -6.78
C ALA A 42 -13.32 -26.11 -7.64
N ARG A 43 -14.48 -25.43 -7.60
CA ARG A 43 -15.63 -25.65 -8.50
C ARG A 43 -15.51 -24.85 -9.80
N MET A 44 -14.65 -23.83 -9.84
CA MET A 44 -14.53 -22.91 -10.98
C MET A 44 -13.33 -23.25 -11.85
N VAL A 45 -12.23 -23.73 -11.24
CA VAL A 45 -10.95 -23.99 -11.90
C VAL A 45 -10.30 -25.25 -11.31
N ASP A 46 -9.48 -25.93 -12.08
CA ASP A 46 -8.77 -27.16 -11.65
C ASP A 46 -7.73 -26.85 -10.55
N THR A 47 -8.17 -26.89 -9.29
CA THR A 47 -7.38 -26.63 -8.08
C THR A 47 -7.94 -27.37 -6.87
N SER A 48 -7.25 -27.29 -5.72
CA SER A 48 -7.77 -27.77 -4.43
C SER A 48 -7.37 -26.83 -3.31
N ASP A 49 -8.06 -26.91 -2.16
CA ASP A 49 -7.73 -26.14 -0.96
C ASP A 49 -6.29 -26.41 -0.51
N GLU A 50 -5.88 -27.69 -0.48
CA GLU A 50 -4.53 -28.11 -0.10
C GLU A 50 -3.47 -27.51 -1.03
N TRP A 51 -3.73 -27.53 -2.34
CA TRP A 51 -2.80 -26.99 -3.34
C TRP A 51 -2.61 -25.49 -3.16
N ILE A 52 -3.72 -24.74 -2.96
CA ILE A 52 -3.67 -23.29 -2.75
C ILE A 52 -2.94 -22.95 -1.45
N GLN A 53 -3.29 -23.60 -0.33
CA GLN A 53 -2.67 -23.34 0.95
C GLN A 53 -1.17 -23.67 0.95
N GLN A 54 -0.77 -24.81 0.42
CA GLN A 54 0.65 -25.19 0.35
C GLN A 54 1.50 -24.23 -0.47
N ARG A 55 0.93 -23.64 -1.52
CA ARG A 55 1.65 -22.75 -2.41
C ARG A 55 1.61 -21.30 -1.99
N THR A 56 0.56 -20.87 -1.32
CA THR A 56 0.29 -19.44 -1.06
C THR A 56 0.04 -19.10 0.40
N GLY A 57 -0.43 -20.05 1.19
CA GLY A 57 -0.96 -19.82 2.53
C GLY A 57 -2.39 -19.28 2.56
N ILE A 58 -3.01 -19.02 1.40
CA ILE A 58 -4.34 -18.39 1.29
C ILE A 58 -5.42 -19.44 1.54
N ARG A 59 -6.39 -19.13 2.41
CA ARG A 59 -7.57 -19.95 2.70
C ARG A 59 -8.83 -19.36 2.07
N GLU A 60 -8.93 -18.03 2.11
CA GLU A 60 -10.05 -17.29 1.57
C GLU A 60 -9.60 -15.88 1.09
N ARG A 61 -10.45 -15.21 0.35
CA ARG A 61 -10.27 -13.82 -0.05
C ARG A 61 -11.61 -13.10 -0.09
N ARG A 62 -11.53 -11.78 -0.08
CA ARG A 62 -12.71 -10.91 -0.17
C ARG A 62 -12.89 -10.46 -1.60
N ILE A 63 -14.12 -10.48 -2.08
CA ILE A 63 -14.47 -10.12 -3.46
C ILE A 63 -15.54 -9.03 -3.42
N ALA A 64 -15.26 -7.92 -4.09
CA ALA A 64 -16.17 -6.80 -4.21
C ALA A 64 -17.47 -7.18 -4.91
N HIS A 65 -18.61 -6.71 -4.39
CA HIS A 65 -19.90 -6.79 -5.06
C HIS A 65 -19.92 -5.84 -6.27
N ASP A 66 -20.87 -6.02 -7.18
CA ASP A 66 -20.96 -5.25 -8.43
C ASP A 66 -21.04 -3.73 -8.22
N HIS A 67 -21.64 -3.29 -7.12
CA HIS A 67 -21.74 -1.88 -6.75
C HIS A 67 -20.51 -1.33 -6.00
N GLU A 68 -19.59 -2.19 -5.55
CA GLU A 68 -18.37 -1.81 -4.87
C GLU A 68 -17.24 -1.61 -5.87
N THR A 69 -16.75 -0.39 -5.97
CA THR A 69 -15.60 -0.02 -6.81
C THR A 69 -14.38 0.29 -5.96
N THR A 70 -13.24 0.50 -6.59
CA THR A 70 -12.02 0.92 -5.88
C THR A 70 -12.25 2.23 -5.12
N ALA A 71 -12.93 3.21 -5.74
CA ALA A 71 -13.25 4.48 -5.08
C ALA A 71 -14.21 4.30 -3.90
N THR A 72 -15.23 3.42 -3.99
CA THR A 72 -16.16 3.18 -2.87
C THR A 72 -15.47 2.50 -1.71
N GLN A 73 -14.66 1.48 -1.94
CA GLN A 73 -13.86 0.81 -0.90
C GLN A 73 -12.88 1.79 -0.24
N ALA A 74 -12.16 2.59 -1.05
CA ALA A 74 -11.27 3.65 -0.58
C ALA A 74 -12.00 4.68 0.30
N THR A 75 -13.23 5.06 -0.09
CA THR A 75 -14.08 5.99 0.66
C THR A 75 -14.46 5.44 2.04
N HIS A 76 -14.78 4.15 2.15
CA HIS A 76 -15.08 3.51 3.43
C HIS A 76 -13.86 3.51 4.35
N ALA A 77 -12.70 3.10 3.85
CA ALA A 77 -11.44 3.12 4.61
C ALA A 77 -11.06 4.55 5.04
N ALA A 78 -11.24 5.52 4.15
CA ALA A 78 -10.98 6.95 4.42
C ALA A 78 -11.84 7.50 5.58
N ARG A 79 -13.14 7.22 5.55
CA ARG A 79 -14.08 7.66 6.61
C ARG A 79 -13.69 7.09 7.97
N GLU A 80 -13.32 5.81 8.01
CA GLU A 80 -12.88 5.18 9.26
C GLU A 80 -11.58 5.79 9.77
N ALA A 81 -10.60 6.03 8.89
CA ALA A 81 -9.32 6.67 9.25
C ALA A 81 -9.54 8.09 9.80
N LEU A 82 -10.40 8.90 9.17
CA LEU A 82 -10.76 10.25 9.64
C LEU A 82 -11.49 10.22 10.98
N ARG A 83 -12.43 9.28 11.15
CA ARG A 83 -13.15 9.10 12.41
C ARG A 83 -12.19 8.80 13.57
N ARG A 84 -11.21 7.92 13.36
CA ARG A 84 -10.19 7.59 14.38
C ARG A 84 -9.24 8.74 14.64
N ALA A 85 -8.91 9.53 13.62
CA ALA A 85 -8.11 10.75 13.77
C ALA A 85 -8.87 11.88 14.49
N GLY A 86 -10.19 11.81 14.64
CA GLY A 86 -11.02 12.90 15.16
C GLY A 86 -11.04 14.12 14.24
N LEU A 87 -10.86 13.92 12.92
CA LEU A 87 -10.76 15.00 11.95
C LEU A 87 -11.96 15.01 10.99
N THR A 88 -12.35 16.22 10.60
CA THR A 88 -13.30 16.43 9.50
C THR A 88 -12.55 16.39 8.16
N PRO A 89 -13.22 16.01 7.04
CA PRO A 89 -12.59 15.97 5.72
C PRO A 89 -11.97 17.31 5.28
N ASP A 90 -12.55 18.44 5.65
CA ASP A 90 -12.04 19.78 5.32
C ASP A 90 -10.71 20.14 6.02
N ALA A 91 -10.29 19.32 6.98
CA ALA A 91 -8.99 19.48 7.62
C ALA A 91 -7.84 18.93 6.75
N LEU A 92 -8.14 18.15 5.71
CA LEU A 92 -7.14 17.57 4.80
C LEU A 92 -6.63 18.60 3.80
N ASP A 93 -5.32 18.56 3.54
CA ASP A 93 -4.67 19.33 2.49
C ASP A 93 -4.46 18.48 1.23
N LEU A 94 -4.34 17.14 1.40
CA LEU A 94 -4.00 16.22 0.32
C LEU A 94 -4.64 14.85 0.52
N ILE A 95 -5.04 14.24 -0.62
CA ILE A 95 -5.47 12.85 -0.70
C ILE A 95 -4.63 12.16 -1.78
N ILE A 96 -3.99 11.04 -1.42
CA ILE A 96 -3.25 10.20 -2.37
C ILE A 96 -3.86 8.80 -2.33
N VAL A 97 -4.30 8.30 -3.48
CA VAL A 97 -4.75 6.91 -3.63
C VAL A 97 -3.71 6.13 -4.42
N ALA A 98 -3.22 5.05 -3.82
CA ALA A 98 -2.39 4.07 -4.50
C ALA A 98 -3.30 2.96 -5.03
N THR A 99 -3.36 2.81 -6.36
CA THR A 99 -4.17 1.78 -7.01
C THR A 99 -3.63 1.41 -8.39
N SER A 100 -3.79 0.14 -8.76
CA SER A 100 -3.58 -0.37 -10.13
C SER A 100 -4.91 -0.69 -10.82
N THR A 101 -6.03 -0.56 -10.09
CA THR A 101 -7.38 -0.86 -10.56
C THR A 101 -8.32 0.35 -10.35
N PRO A 102 -7.97 1.52 -10.92
CA PRO A 102 -8.79 2.71 -10.78
C PRO A 102 -10.18 2.50 -11.40
N ASP A 103 -11.18 3.23 -10.91
CA ASP A 103 -12.52 3.22 -11.49
C ASP A 103 -12.51 3.68 -12.96
N TYR A 104 -11.64 4.62 -13.27
CA TYR A 104 -11.45 5.19 -14.61
C TYR A 104 -9.95 5.44 -14.84
N ILE A 105 -9.50 5.44 -16.11
CA ILE A 105 -8.14 5.89 -16.45
C ILE A 105 -7.98 7.37 -16.05
N PHE A 106 -9.02 8.17 -16.23
CA PHE A 106 -9.21 9.53 -15.71
C PHE A 106 -10.71 9.79 -15.55
N PRO A 107 -11.16 10.53 -14.51
CA PRO A 107 -10.36 11.21 -13.48
C PRO A 107 -9.67 10.23 -12.52
N ALA A 108 -8.74 10.75 -11.71
CA ALA A 108 -8.07 9.99 -10.65
C ALA A 108 -9.09 9.48 -9.62
N THR A 109 -8.86 8.28 -9.09
CA THR A 109 -9.67 7.68 -8.01
C THR A 109 -9.70 8.57 -6.76
N ALA A 110 -8.57 9.22 -6.45
CA ALA A 110 -8.47 10.17 -5.36
C ALA A 110 -9.46 11.35 -5.48
N CYS A 111 -9.78 11.80 -6.71
CA CYS A 111 -10.78 12.85 -6.93
C CYS A 111 -12.20 12.35 -6.60
N LEU A 112 -12.50 11.07 -6.92
CA LEU A 112 -13.79 10.46 -6.57
C LEU A 112 -13.94 10.32 -5.06
N VAL A 113 -12.88 9.88 -4.38
CA VAL A 113 -12.83 9.77 -2.91
C VAL A 113 -12.97 11.16 -2.28
N GLN A 114 -12.23 12.17 -2.78
CA GLN A 114 -12.28 13.56 -2.31
C GLN A 114 -13.72 14.10 -2.31
N ALA A 115 -14.44 13.92 -3.42
CA ALA A 115 -15.83 14.32 -3.56
C ALA A 115 -16.76 13.52 -2.62
N ALA A 116 -16.57 12.20 -2.54
CA ALA A 116 -17.42 11.30 -1.74
C ALA A 116 -17.32 11.53 -0.23
N ILE A 117 -16.15 11.95 0.28
CA ILE A 117 -15.98 12.28 1.70
C ILE A 117 -16.26 13.76 2.00
N GLY A 118 -16.37 14.64 0.98
CA GLY A 118 -16.58 16.07 1.14
C GLY A 118 -15.31 16.86 1.51
N ALA A 119 -14.13 16.41 1.12
CA ALA A 119 -12.84 17.07 1.41
C ALA A 119 -12.55 18.20 0.40
N ASN A 120 -13.40 19.21 0.34
CA ASN A 120 -13.43 20.23 -0.72
C ASN A 120 -12.15 21.08 -0.84
N ARG A 121 -11.28 21.06 0.16
CA ARG A 121 -10.03 21.85 0.21
C ARG A 121 -8.80 21.04 -0.18
N ALA A 122 -8.89 19.72 -0.17
CA ALA A 122 -7.76 18.84 -0.42
C ALA A 122 -7.40 18.77 -1.91
N GLY A 123 -6.12 18.82 -2.25
CA GLY A 123 -5.61 18.33 -3.51
C GLY A 123 -5.76 16.80 -3.59
N ALA A 124 -5.92 16.23 -4.79
CA ALA A 124 -6.14 14.80 -4.92
C ALA A 124 -5.49 14.23 -6.19
N PHE A 125 -4.73 13.14 -6.06
CA PHE A 125 -4.13 12.42 -7.19
C PHE A 125 -3.85 10.96 -6.86
N ASP A 126 -3.71 10.13 -7.90
CA ASP A 126 -3.37 8.72 -7.76
C ASP A 126 -1.86 8.48 -7.94
N VAL A 127 -1.36 7.41 -7.30
CA VAL A 127 -0.01 6.88 -7.48
C VAL A 127 -0.11 5.42 -7.92
N GLN A 128 0.67 5.06 -8.96
CA GLN A 128 0.75 3.69 -9.45
C GLN A 128 2.17 3.15 -9.32
N LEU A 129 2.35 2.17 -8.42
CA LEU A 129 3.58 1.38 -8.25
C LEU A 129 3.22 -0.07 -7.87
N GLY A 130 2.16 -0.61 -8.48
CA GLY A 130 1.65 -1.93 -8.14
C GLY A 130 1.44 -2.10 -6.64
N CYS A 131 1.78 -3.28 -6.12
CA CYS A 131 1.59 -3.61 -4.70
C CYS A 131 2.49 -2.79 -3.75
N ALA A 132 3.51 -2.07 -4.24
CA ALA A 132 4.32 -1.13 -3.46
C ALA A 132 3.68 0.26 -3.35
N GLY A 133 2.57 0.49 -4.05
CA GLY A 133 1.96 1.81 -4.23
C GLY A 133 1.61 2.51 -2.91
N PHE A 134 1.05 1.79 -1.92
CA PHE A 134 0.70 2.40 -0.63
C PHE A 134 1.93 2.94 0.12
N VAL A 135 3.00 2.15 0.22
CA VAL A 135 4.24 2.59 0.91
C VAL A 135 4.91 3.74 0.16
N CYS A 136 4.83 3.74 -1.19
CA CYS A 136 5.26 4.86 -2.02
C CYS A 136 4.43 6.13 -1.73
N ALA A 137 3.10 6.03 -1.73
CA ALA A 137 2.19 7.14 -1.44
C ALA A 137 2.40 7.70 -0.01
N LEU A 138 2.62 6.80 0.97
CA LEU A 138 2.97 7.16 2.35
C LEU A 138 4.26 7.98 2.40
N SER A 139 5.28 7.56 1.65
CA SER A 139 6.56 8.26 1.56
C SER A 139 6.41 9.66 0.93
N ILE A 140 5.60 9.79 -0.12
CA ILE A 140 5.31 11.07 -0.78
C ILE A 140 4.59 12.01 0.18
N GLY A 141 3.45 11.59 0.75
CA GLY A 141 2.64 12.42 1.66
C GLY A 141 3.41 12.81 2.92
N GLY A 142 4.17 11.85 3.50
CA GLY A 142 5.02 12.11 4.65
C GLY A 142 6.12 13.14 4.36
N SER A 143 6.79 13.03 3.20
CA SER A 143 7.82 14.01 2.78
C SER A 143 7.25 15.41 2.54
N MET A 144 6.04 15.52 1.98
CA MET A 144 5.35 16.80 1.81
C MET A 144 4.98 17.46 3.15
N ILE A 145 4.64 16.66 4.17
CA ILE A 145 4.43 17.15 5.53
C ILE A 145 5.76 17.59 6.15
N GLN A 146 6.81 16.77 6.06
CA GLN A 146 8.12 17.05 6.64
C GLN A 146 8.77 18.29 6.01
N SER A 147 8.56 18.54 4.72
CA SER A 147 8.99 19.77 4.03
C SER A 147 8.17 21.00 4.38
N GLY A 148 7.03 20.83 5.05
CA GLY A 148 6.14 21.91 5.45
C GLY A 148 5.20 22.41 4.36
N MET A 149 5.11 21.72 3.22
CA MET A 149 4.19 22.09 2.14
C MET A 149 2.73 21.86 2.51
N ILE A 150 2.45 20.85 3.32
CA ILE A 150 1.11 20.51 3.81
C ILE A 150 1.15 20.15 5.30
N GLN A 151 0.00 20.14 5.96
CA GLN A 151 -0.15 19.76 7.36
C GLN A 151 -0.77 18.38 7.56
N ARG A 152 -1.69 17.99 6.68
CA ARG A 152 -2.44 16.73 6.78
C ARG A 152 -2.64 16.09 5.43
N ALA A 153 -2.40 14.79 5.38
CA ALA A 153 -2.63 13.98 4.19
C ALA A 153 -3.43 12.72 4.53
N LEU A 154 -4.31 12.32 3.63
CA LEU A 154 -4.97 11.03 3.63
C LEU A 154 -4.31 10.16 2.57
N ILE A 155 -3.73 9.05 3.01
CA ILE A 155 -3.02 8.09 2.16
C ILE A 155 -3.84 6.80 2.11
N ILE A 156 -4.18 6.33 0.91
CA ILE A 156 -5.06 5.18 0.72
C ILE A 156 -4.39 4.19 -0.23
N GLY A 157 -4.45 2.90 0.10
CA GLY A 157 -4.21 1.80 -0.82
C GLY A 157 -5.53 1.09 -1.05
N ALA A 158 -5.98 0.97 -2.30
CA ALA A 158 -7.28 0.36 -2.63
C ALA A 158 -7.23 -0.39 -3.95
N GLU A 159 -7.85 -1.56 -3.99
CA GLU A 159 -7.90 -2.40 -5.19
C GLU A 159 -9.21 -3.16 -5.32
N THR A 160 -9.67 -3.27 -6.56
CA THR A 160 -10.76 -4.17 -7.00
C THR A 160 -10.20 -5.08 -8.10
N ILE A 161 -9.18 -5.85 -7.74
CA ILE A 161 -8.40 -6.62 -8.72
C ILE A 161 -9.17 -7.82 -9.25
N SER A 162 -10.16 -8.32 -8.49
CA SER A 162 -11.02 -9.44 -8.88
C SER A 162 -11.75 -9.22 -10.22
N ARG A 163 -11.99 -7.97 -10.61
CA ARG A 163 -12.65 -7.60 -11.88
C ARG A 163 -11.78 -7.76 -13.11
N PHE A 164 -10.48 -7.84 -12.92
CA PHE A 164 -9.51 -7.97 -14.01
C PHE A 164 -9.02 -9.41 -14.19
N LEU A 165 -9.27 -10.29 -13.21
CA LEU A 165 -8.74 -11.66 -13.22
C LEU A 165 -9.34 -12.51 -14.34
N ASP A 166 -8.53 -13.41 -14.84
CA ASP A 166 -9.01 -14.57 -15.59
C ASP A 166 -9.39 -15.68 -14.60
N TRP A 167 -10.66 -15.85 -14.37
CA TRP A 167 -11.19 -16.87 -13.46
C TRP A 167 -11.00 -18.30 -13.98
N THR A 168 -10.48 -18.47 -15.21
CA THR A 168 -10.08 -19.77 -15.77
C THR A 168 -8.58 -20.06 -15.62
N ASP A 169 -7.77 -19.05 -15.25
CA ASP A 169 -6.34 -19.23 -14.99
C ASP A 169 -6.08 -19.42 -13.49
N ARG A 170 -5.88 -20.68 -13.09
CA ARG A 170 -5.58 -21.03 -11.69
C ARG A 170 -4.28 -20.43 -11.14
N ASN A 171 -3.37 -19.95 -11.99
CA ASN A 171 -2.10 -19.39 -11.52
C ASN A 171 -2.30 -17.97 -10.97
N SER A 172 -3.35 -17.28 -11.38
CA SER A 172 -3.65 -15.92 -10.95
C SER A 172 -4.91 -15.82 -10.10
N CYS A 173 -6.04 -16.46 -10.47
CA CYS A 173 -7.32 -16.28 -9.80
C CYS A 173 -7.35 -16.74 -8.34
N VAL A 174 -6.46 -17.65 -7.95
CA VAL A 174 -6.36 -18.16 -6.57
C VAL A 174 -5.62 -17.21 -5.61
N LEU A 175 -4.97 -16.16 -6.14
CA LEU A 175 -4.09 -15.31 -5.34
C LEU A 175 -4.78 -14.08 -4.78
N PHE A 176 -5.56 -13.39 -5.60
CA PHE A 176 -5.96 -12.02 -5.35
C PHE A 176 -7.30 -11.89 -4.64
N GLY A 177 -7.41 -10.82 -3.86
CA GLY A 177 -8.63 -10.33 -3.24
C GLY A 177 -8.73 -8.81 -3.34
N ASP A 178 -9.88 -8.27 -2.92
CA ASP A 178 -10.21 -6.85 -2.97
C ASP A 178 -10.20 -6.24 -1.57
N GLY A 179 -9.96 -4.94 -1.49
CA GLY A 179 -10.01 -4.20 -0.24
C GLY A 179 -9.37 -2.82 -0.33
N ALA A 180 -9.47 -2.08 0.76
CA ALA A 180 -8.84 -0.77 0.95
C ALA A 180 -8.31 -0.61 2.37
N GLY A 181 -7.21 0.14 2.50
CA GLY A 181 -6.71 0.61 3.79
C GLY A 181 -6.22 2.05 3.67
N ALA A 182 -6.35 2.82 4.73
CA ALA A 182 -6.09 4.24 4.73
C ALA A 182 -5.40 4.70 6.01
N PHE A 183 -4.47 5.67 5.87
CA PHE A 183 -3.85 6.40 6.98
C PHE A 183 -4.13 7.89 6.85
N VAL A 184 -4.42 8.53 7.98
CA VAL A 184 -4.36 9.98 8.11
C VAL A 184 -3.01 10.34 8.70
N LEU A 185 -2.23 11.14 7.95
CA LEU A 185 -0.97 11.71 8.41
C LEU A 185 -1.19 13.14 8.89
N GLN A 186 -0.55 13.50 9.98
CA GLN A 186 -0.56 14.86 10.50
C GLN A 186 0.85 15.32 10.89
N SER A 187 1.13 16.60 10.60
CA SER A 187 2.34 17.29 11.03
C SER A 187 2.43 17.40 12.56
N SER A 188 3.59 17.08 13.11
CA SER A 188 3.91 17.25 14.53
C SER A 188 5.33 17.80 14.70
N PRO A 189 5.60 18.63 15.72
CA PRO A 189 6.96 19.02 16.11
C PRO A 189 7.68 17.91 16.88
N THR A 190 6.97 16.92 17.42
CA THR A 190 7.54 15.79 18.16
C THR A 190 8.14 14.77 17.22
N ARG A 191 9.36 14.32 17.50
CA ARG A 191 10.01 13.26 16.71
C ARG A 191 9.16 11.98 16.75
N GLY A 192 8.98 11.35 15.59
CA GLY A 192 8.20 10.13 15.40
C GLY A 192 7.52 10.11 14.03
N GLY A 193 6.48 9.29 13.88
CA GLY A 193 5.80 9.11 12.61
C GLY A 193 6.70 8.47 11.55
N LEU A 194 6.70 8.98 10.32
CA LEU A 194 7.57 8.50 9.24
C LEU A 194 9.03 8.88 9.53
N LEU A 195 9.84 7.88 9.91
CA LEU A 195 11.26 8.08 10.23
C LEU A 195 12.14 7.99 8.99
N SER A 196 11.88 7.03 8.13
CA SER A 196 12.65 6.78 6.91
C SER A 196 11.79 6.12 5.83
N TYR A 197 12.29 6.14 4.60
CA TYR A 197 11.77 5.33 3.52
C TYR A 197 12.84 5.01 2.48
N LYS A 198 12.63 3.93 1.72
CA LYS A 198 13.44 3.52 0.58
C LYS A 198 12.55 3.14 -0.58
N LEU A 199 12.76 3.77 -1.72
CA LEU A 199 12.06 3.46 -2.97
C LEU A 199 13.04 2.89 -3.99
N GLY A 200 12.56 2.03 -4.88
CA GLY A 200 13.34 1.54 -5.99
C GLY A 200 12.49 0.92 -7.08
N ALA A 201 13.09 0.80 -8.27
CA ALA A 201 12.45 0.15 -9.41
C ALA A 201 13.51 -0.52 -10.32
N ASP A 202 13.08 -1.57 -11.01
CA ASP A 202 13.81 -2.21 -12.10
C ASP A 202 12.86 -2.34 -13.30
N GLY A 203 12.89 -1.32 -14.15
CA GLY A 203 12.05 -1.25 -15.34
C GLY A 203 12.37 -2.31 -16.40
N SER A 204 13.50 -3.02 -16.31
CA SER A 204 13.80 -4.11 -17.25
C SER A 204 12.88 -5.33 -17.06
N GLY A 205 12.26 -5.45 -15.88
CA GLY A 205 11.31 -6.51 -15.52
C GLY A 205 9.83 -6.18 -15.79
N TRP A 206 9.50 -5.15 -16.57
CA TRP A 206 8.14 -4.64 -16.73
C TRP A 206 7.12 -5.67 -17.25
N GLU A 207 7.54 -6.64 -18.06
CA GLU A 207 6.67 -7.71 -18.59
C GLU A 207 6.33 -8.81 -17.56
N THR A 208 7.04 -8.85 -16.43
CA THR A 208 6.90 -9.91 -15.43
C THR A 208 5.50 -9.92 -14.78
N LEU A 209 4.91 -8.75 -14.60
CA LEU A 209 3.54 -8.58 -14.12
C LEU A 209 2.91 -7.37 -14.81
N ILE A 210 1.97 -7.61 -15.71
CA ILE A 210 1.41 -6.59 -16.59
C ILE A 210 -0.07 -6.82 -16.88
N LEU A 211 -0.83 -5.74 -17.05
CA LEU A 211 -2.11 -5.70 -17.73
C LEU A 211 -1.87 -5.14 -19.14
N PRO A 212 -1.86 -5.98 -20.20
CA PRO A 212 -1.34 -5.56 -21.51
C PRO A 212 -2.18 -4.53 -22.24
N ALA A 213 -3.51 -4.56 -22.12
CA ALA A 213 -4.41 -3.64 -22.82
C ALA A 213 -5.17 -2.73 -21.84
N GLY A 214 -5.73 -1.65 -22.39
CA GLY A 214 -6.42 -0.59 -21.65
C GLY A 214 -5.61 0.70 -21.54
N GLY A 215 -4.30 0.66 -21.86
CA GLY A 215 -3.43 1.83 -21.97
C GLY A 215 -3.21 2.29 -23.41
N SER A 216 -2.36 3.29 -23.57
CA SER A 216 -2.07 3.91 -24.88
C SER A 216 -1.34 2.98 -25.87
N LYS A 217 -0.59 1.99 -25.36
CA LYS A 217 0.12 1.00 -26.21
C LYS A 217 -0.85 0.06 -26.92
N HIS A 218 -1.84 -0.42 -26.16
CA HIS A 218 -2.90 -1.30 -26.64
C HIS A 218 -4.25 -0.81 -26.11
N PRO A 219 -4.90 0.16 -26.80
CA PRO A 219 -6.26 0.59 -26.44
C PRO A 219 -7.24 -0.58 -26.51
N LEU A 220 -8.30 -0.53 -25.69
CA LEU A 220 -9.34 -1.56 -25.74
C LEU A 220 -10.01 -1.58 -27.13
N SER A 221 -10.12 -2.76 -27.69
CA SER A 221 -10.75 -3.05 -28.97
C SER A 221 -11.23 -4.50 -28.98
N GLN A 222 -12.08 -4.88 -29.94
CA GLN A 222 -12.50 -6.28 -30.09
C GLN A 222 -11.27 -7.21 -30.21
N GLN A 223 -10.27 -6.80 -30.99
CA GLN A 223 -9.03 -7.56 -31.17
C GLN A 223 -8.28 -7.79 -29.85
N THR A 224 -8.16 -6.78 -28.99
CA THR A 224 -7.48 -6.92 -27.69
C THR A 224 -8.30 -7.74 -26.69
N LEU A 225 -9.62 -7.69 -26.77
CA LEU A 225 -10.52 -8.52 -25.96
C LEU A 225 -10.42 -10.00 -26.39
N ASP A 226 -10.50 -10.29 -27.68
CA ASP A 226 -10.41 -11.65 -28.22
C ASP A 226 -9.05 -12.30 -27.92
N ALA A 227 -7.97 -11.47 -27.88
CA ALA A 227 -6.62 -11.91 -27.51
C ALA A 227 -6.40 -12.02 -25.98
N GLY A 228 -7.42 -11.73 -25.15
CA GLY A 228 -7.34 -11.78 -23.68
C GLY A 228 -6.36 -10.75 -23.06
N LEU A 229 -6.03 -9.67 -23.79
CA LEU A 229 -5.05 -8.69 -23.34
C LEU A 229 -5.60 -7.76 -22.24
N HIS A 230 -6.88 -7.77 -21.98
CA HIS A 230 -7.55 -7.07 -20.89
C HIS A 230 -7.43 -7.79 -19.53
N ARG A 231 -6.69 -8.90 -19.48
CA ARG A 231 -6.44 -9.69 -18.27
C ARG A 231 -4.98 -9.60 -17.86
N PRO A 232 -4.66 -9.56 -16.55
CA PRO A 232 -3.27 -9.51 -16.09
C PRO A 232 -2.52 -10.79 -16.49
N ARG A 233 -1.26 -10.61 -16.84
CA ARG A 233 -0.30 -11.68 -17.08
C ARG A 233 0.81 -11.61 -16.05
N MET A 234 1.20 -12.76 -15.51
CA MET A 234 2.21 -12.85 -14.46
C MET A 234 3.13 -14.05 -14.68
N ASP A 235 4.43 -13.79 -14.72
CA ASP A 235 5.44 -14.82 -14.50
C ASP A 235 5.64 -15.01 -12.98
N GLY A 236 4.90 -15.93 -12.39
CA GLY A 236 4.93 -16.18 -10.95
C GLY A 236 6.31 -16.61 -10.43
N HIS A 237 7.15 -17.26 -11.26
CA HIS A 237 8.51 -17.66 -10.89
C HIS A 237 9.44 -16.44 -10.80
N ALA A 238 9.41 -15.56 -11.81
CA ALA A 238 10.19 -14.34 -11.84
C ALA A 238 9.77 -13.38 -10.70
N VAL A 239 8.45 -13.22 -10.47
CA VAL A 239 7.92 -12.43 -9.34
C VAL A 239 8.42 -12.98 -8.00
N PHE A 240 8.34 -14.30 -7.79
CA PHE A 240 8.79 -14.93 -6.55
C PHE A 240 10.29 -14.71 -6.30
N LYS A 241 11.12 -14.95 -7.31
CA LYS A 241 12.57 -14.74 -7.25
C LYS A 241 12.94 -13.28 -6.94
N PHE A 242 12.25 -12.34 -7.57
CA PHE A 242 12.42 -10.91 -7.31
C PHE A 242 12.02 -10.56 -5.87
N ALA A 243 10.81 -10.93 -5.46
CA ALA A 243 10.25 -10.63 -4.15
C ALA A 243 11.12 -11.11 -2.99
N THR A 244 11.58 -12.37 -3.06
CA THR A 244 12.42 -12.97 -2.01
C THR A 244 13.80 -12.32 -1.90
N ARG A 245 14.31 -11.75 -3.00
CA ARG A 245 15.57 -10.99 -3.00
C ARG A 245 15.43 -9.58 -2.43
N VAL A 246 14.30 -8.91 -2.72
CA VAL A 246 14.14 -7.47 -2.47
C VAL A 246 13.52 -7.18 -1.11
N MET A 247 12.52 -7.96 -0.68
CA MET A 247 11.69 -7.61 0.48
C MET A 247 12.50 -7.46 1.77
N GLY A 248 13.32 -8.45 2.12
CA GLY A 248 14.16 -8.39 3.32
C GLY A 248 15.22 -7.30 3.24
N LYS A 249 15.88 -7.19 2.07
CA LYS A 249 16.94 -6.18 1.86
C LYS A 249 16.42 -4.76 2.02
N VAL A 250 15.30 -4.41 1.38
CA VAL A 250 14.76 -3.04 1.45
C VAL A 250 14.20 -2.71 2.83
N ALA A 251 13.70 -3.70 3.58
CA ALA A 251 13.32 -3.54 4.98
C ALA A 251 14.52 -3.15 5.83
N GLN A 252 15.63 -3.89 5.70
CA GLN A 252 16.88 -3.59 6.40
C GLN A 252 17.39 -2.19 6.04
N GLU A 253 17.48 -1.84 4.76
CA GLU A 253 17.90 -0.51 4.31
C GLU A 253 17.03 0.62 4.90
N ALA A 254 15.71 0.41 5.04
CA ALA A 254 14.82 1.39 5.66
C ALA A 254 15.10 1.54 7.17
N CYS A 255 15.37 0.45 7.89
CA CYS A 255 15.78 0.51 9.30
C CYS A 255 17.11 1.27 9.47
N GLU A 256 18.11 0.95 8.66
CA GLU A 256 19.42 1.61 8.69
C GLU A 256 19.30 3.13 8.45
N LEU A 257 18.44 3.56 7.51
CA LEU A 257 18.15 4.97 7.27
C LEU A 257 17.44 5.68 8.43
N ALA A 258 16.79 4.94 9.32
CA ALA A 258 16.15 5.44 10.53
C ALA A 258 17.07 5.41 11.76
N ASP A 259 18.32 4.95 11.62
CA ASP A 259 19.26 4.64 12.72
C ASP A 259 18.71 3.57 13.68
N LEU A 260 17.95 2.59 13.17
CA LEU A 260 17.36 1.49 13.93
C LEU A 260 18.02 0.16 13.58
N GLN A 261 18.15 -0.70 14.62
CA GLN A 261 18.48 -2.10 14.42
C GLN A 261 17.20 -2.92 14.22
N LEU A 262 17.30 -4.09 13.60
CA LEU A 262 16.14 -4.99 13.42
C LEU A 262 15.55 -5.44 14.78
N ALA A 263 16.34 -5.47 15.84
CA ALA A 263 15.89 -5.78 17.19
C ALA A 263 14.93 -4.73 17.77
N ASP A 264 15.05 -3.45 17.32
CA ASP A 264 14.24 -2.33 17.76
C ASP A 264 12.85 -2.32 17.11
N ILE A 265 12.63 -3.19 16.11
CA ILE A 265 11.37 -3.29 15.39
C ILE A 265 10.41 -4.18 16.16
N GLU A 266 9.24 -3.63 16.50
CA GLU A 266 8.16 -4.39 17.12
C GLU A 266 7.42 -5.25 16.11
N LEU A 267 7.12 -4.72 14.92
CA LEU A 267 6.40 -5.48 13.91
C LEU A 267 6.89 -5.17 12.48
N PHE A 268 7.20 -6.23 11.75
CA PHE A 268 7.40 -6.22 10.30
C PHE A 268 6.08 -6.49 9.60
N ILE A 269 5.62 -5.54 8.77
CA ILE A 269 4.36 -5.59 8.03
C ILE A 269 4.66 -5.63 6.53
N PRO A 270 4.93 -6.81 5.97
CA PRO A 270 5.19 -6.96 4.54
C PRO A 270 3.90 -6.96 3.73
N HIS A 271 4.03 -6.66 2.43
CA HIS A 271 3.00 -6.96 1.45
C HIS A 271 2.56 -8.42 1.52
N GLN A 272 1.27 -8.64 1.62
CA GLN A 272 0.62 -9.93 1.81
C GLN A 272 0.39 -10.64 0.47
N ALA A 273 1.46 -10.89 -0.29
CA ALA A 273 1.37 -11.54 -1.59
C ALA A 273 1.24 -13.07 -1.50
N ASN A 274 2.03 -13.66 -0.62
CA ASN A 274 2.21 -15.10 -0.50
C ASN A 274 2.97 -15.41 0.80
N LEU A 275 2.50 -16.34 1.61
CA LEU A 275 3.12 -16.71 2.88
C LEU A 275 4.58 -17.18 2.71
N ARG A 276 4.90 -17.88 1.62
CA ARG A 276 6.28 -18.34 1.37
C ARG A 276 7.24 -17.19 1.14
N ILE A 277 6.80 -16.10 0.50
CA ILE A 277 7.61 -14.89 0.31
C ILE A 277 7.81 -14.20 1.66
N ILE A 278 6.76 -14.05 2.46
CA ILE A 278 6.81 -13.47 3.81
C ILE A 278 7.80 -14.24 4.68
N ASN A 279 7.68 -15.58 4.72
CA ASN A 279 8.57 -16.44 5.50
C ASN A 279 10.04 -16.37 5.03
N THR A 280 10.28 -16.16 3.74
CA THR A 280 11.65 -15.99 3.23
C THR A 280 12.24 -14.66 3.68
N ALA A 281 11.45 -13.59 3.66
CA ALA A 281 11.88 -12.27 4.12
C ALA A 281 12.12 -12.26 5.64
N SER A 282 11.23 -12.85 6.45
CA SER A 282 11.40 -12.92 7.91
C SER A 282 12.66 -13.71 8.31
N LYS A 283 12.94 -14.82 7.62
CA LYS A 283 14.18 -15.57 7.82
C LYS A 283 15.43 -14.77 7.45
N PHE A 284 15.40 -14.03 6.35
CA PHE A 284 16.49 -13.15 5.94
C PHE A 284 16.78 -12.08 7.01
N LEU A 285 15.72 -11.51 7.60
CA LEU A 285 15.79 -10.50 8.64
C LEU A 285 16.06 -11.10 10.04
N ASN A 286 16.08 -12.42 10.16
CA ASN A 286 16.18 -13.14 11.44
C ASN A 286 15.13 -12.68 12.46
N LEU A 287 13.89 -12.42 11.98
CA LEU A 287 12.77 -12.02 12.84
C LEU A 287 11.97 -13.26 13.27
N PRO A 288 11.60 -13.34 14.55
CA PRO A 288 10.71 -14.38 15.03
C PRO A 288 9.27 -14.15 14.55
N ASP A 289 8.46 -15.20 14.48
CA ASP A 289 7.13 -15.17 13.84
C ASP A 289 6.18 -14.17 14.52
N GLU A 290 6.32 -13.94 15.83
CA GLU A 290 5.53 -12.96 16.58
C GLU A 290 5.81 -11.50 16.14
N LYS A 291 6.96 -11.22 15.56
CA LYS A 291 7.32 -9.92 14.98
C LYS A 291 6.96 -9.78 13.50
N VAL A 292 6.23 -10.72 12.93
CA VAL A 292 5.84 -10.70 11.51
C VAL A 292 4.31 -10.66 11.39
N MET A 293 3.79 -9.68 10.67
CA MET A 293 2.36 -9.60 10.38
C MET A 293 1.99 -10.50 9.22
N VAL A 294 1.01 -11.37 9.44
CA VAL A 294 0.45 -12.28 8.42
C VAL A 294 -1.07 -12.24 8.51
N ASN A 295 -1.73 -11.93 7.39
CA ASN A 295 -3.17 -12.04 7.22
C ASN A 295 -3.56 -12.41 5.77
N VAL A 296 -2.56 -12.85 5.00
CA VAL A 296 -2.76 -13.31 3.62
C VAL A 296 -3.70 -14.51 3.53
N ASP A 297 -3.81 -15.30 4.60
CA ASP A 297 -4.72 -16.44 4.71
C ASP A 297 -6.20 -16.03 4.64
N LYS A 298 -6.55 -14.82 5.12
CA LYS A 298 -7.91 -14.28 5.21
C LYS A 298 -8.32 -13.41 4.03
N TYR A 299 -7.35 -12.69 3.45
CA TYR A 299 -7.66 -11.66 2.44
C TYR A 299 -7.06 -11.96 1.08
N GLY A 300 -6.15 -12.94 0.99
CA GLY A 300 -5.35 -13.13 -0.21
C GLY A 300 -4.43 -11.92 -0.45
N ASN A 301 -4.01 -11.76 -1.69
CA ASN A 301 -3.22 -10.62 -2.14
C ASN A 301 -4.16 -9.47 -2.55
N THR A 302 -4.31 -8.48 -1.70
CA THR A 302 -5.07 -7.24 -1.97
C THR A 302 -4.20 -6.12 -2.55
N SER A 303 -3.08 -6.46 -3.20
CA SER A 303 -2.16 -5.53 -3.88
C SER A 303 -1.77 -4.33 -3.00
N ALA A 304 -2.00 -3.09 -3.46
CA ALA A 304 -1.66 -1.88 -2.71
C ALA A 304 -2.40 -1.73 -1.37
N ALA A 305 -3.56 -2.38 -1.21
CA ALA A 305 -4.33 -2.35 0.03
C ALA A 305 -3.75 -3.26 1.13
N SER A 306 -2.89 -4.23 0.79
CA SER A 306 -2.48 -5.30 1.71
C SER A 306 -1.73 -4.80 2.94
N VAL A 307 -0.77 -3.90 2.76
CA VAL A 307 0.03 -3.33 3.86
C VAL A 307 -0.84 -2.51 4.82
N PRO A 308 -1.67 -1.54 4.37
CA PRO A 308 -2.49 -0.79 5.29
C PRO A 308 -3.60 -1.61 5.95
N ILE A 309 -4.17 -2.62 5.29
CA ILE A 309 -5.12 -3.56 5.93
C ILE A 309 -4.42 -4.34 7.05
N ALA A 310 -3.21 -4.85 6.79
CA ALA A 310 -2.42 -5.59 7.79
C ALA A 310 -2.05 -4.69 8.98
N PHE A 311 -1.66 -3.44 8.73
CA PHE A 311 -1.41 -2.47 9.78
C PHE A 311 -2.66 -2.19 10.63
N CYS A 312 -3.82 -1.97 10.01
CA CYS A 312 -5.07 -1.75 10.74
C CYS A 312 -5.40 -2.95 11.66
N GLU A 313 -5.20 -4.18 11.19
CA GLU A 313 -5.42 -5.35 12.05
C GLU A 313 -4.41 -5.45 13.18
N ALA A 314 -3.16 -5.09 12.96
CA ALA A 314 -2.15 -5.07 14.01
C ALA A 314 -2.50 -4.05 15.12
N MET A 315 -2.95 -2.85 14.73
CA MET A 315 -3.44 -1.83 15.67
C MET A 315 -4.70 -2.31 16.42
N ASP A 316 -5.69 -2.82 15.69
CA ASP A 316 -6.98 -3.25 16.27
C ASP A 316 -6.86 -4.46 17.21
N SER A 317 -5.87 -5.33 16.98
CA SER A 317 -5.58 -6.49 17.82
C SER A 317 -4.61 -6.20 18.97
N GLY A 318 -4.09 -4.99 19.07
CA GLY A 318 -3.11 -4.61 20.10
C GLY A 318 -1.74 -5.27 19.92
N ARG A 319 -1.34 -5.61 18.68
CA ARG A 319 0.01 -6.10 18.38
C ARG A 319 1.04 -5.00 18.30
N ILE A 320 0.60 -3.77 18.07
CA ILE A 320 1.42 -2.56 18.02
C ILE A 320 0.72 -1.41 18.75
N HIS A 321 1.50 -0.55 19.39
CA HIS A 321 1.05 0.51 20.28
C HIS A 321 1.82 1.81 20.01
N ALA A 322 1.38 2.91 20.62
CA ALA A 322 2.10 4.17 20.57
C ALA A 322 3.53 4.02 21.09
N GLY A 323 4.50 4.52 20.33
CA GLY A 323 5.93 4.43 20.60
C GLY A 323 6.64 3.28 19.89
N ASP A 324 5.92 2.26 19.41
CA ASP A 324 6.50 1.11 18.72
C ASP A 324 7.07 1.49 17.36
N HIS A 325 8.15 0.80 16.96
CA HIS A 325 8.72 0.91 15.63
C HIS A 325 8.17 -0.20 14.73
N VAL A 326 7.65 0.17 13.56
CA VAL A 326 7.15 -0.78 12.58
C VAL A 326 7.80 -0.54 11.21
N VAL A 327 8.02 -1.63 10.46
CA VAL A 327 8.56 -1.56 9.10
C VAL A 327 7.50 -2.05 8.13
N LEU A 328 7.12 -1.20 7.18
CA LEU A 328 6.19 -1.47 6.11
C LEU A 328 6.97 -1.75 4.83
N VAL A 329 6.66 -2.83 4.11
CA VAL A 329 7.33 -3.16 2.83
C VAL A 329 6.33 -3.60 1.78
N GLY A 330 6.45 -2.99 0.59
CA GLY A 330 5.73 -3.38 -0.61
C GLY A 330 6.68 -3.69 -1.78
N PHE A 331 6.26 -4.58 -2.66
CA PHE A 331 6.89 -4.84 -3.94
C PHE A 331 5.82 -5.26 -4.96
N GLY A 332 6.03 -5.03 -6.24
CA GLY A 332 5.03 -5.38 -7.26
C GLY A 332 5.44 -5.07 -8.69
N ALA A 333 4.41 -4.92 -9.51
CA ALA A 333 4.57 -4.57 -10.93
C ALA A 333 5.44 -3.33 -11.11
N GLY A 334 6.28 -3.37 -12.17
CA GLY A 334 7.21 -2.31 -12.50
C GLY A 334 8.53 -2.86 -13.06
N LEU A 335 9.32 -3.72 -12.43
CA LEU A 335 9.21 -4.11 -11.02
C LEU A 335 9.50 -2.92 -10.10
N GLY A 336 8.72 -2.78 -9.06
CA GLY A 336 8.90 -1.69 -8.10
C GLY A 336 8.89 -2.19 -6.65
N TRP A 337 9.55 -1.45 -5.75
CA TRP A 337 9.53 -1.73 -4.31
C TRP A 337 9.59 -0.47 -3.48
N ALA A 338 9.06 -0.56 -2.28
CA ALA A 338 9.09 0.51 -1.30
C ALA A 338 9.15 -0.07 0.12
N ALA A 339 9.91 0.56 0.99
CA ALA A 339 9.89 0.31 2.42
C ALA A 339 9.79 1.63 3.19
N ALA A 340 9.17 1.60 4.34
CA ALA A 340 9.08 2.74 5.25
C ALA A 340 9.17 2.27 6.69
N THR A 341 9.89 3.03 7.54
CA THR A 341 9.95 2.80 8.98
C THR A 341 9.13 3.88 9.68
N LEU A 342 8.23 3.45 10.54
CA LEU A 342 7.39 4.34 11.34
C LEU A 342 7.69 4.15 12.82
N GLN A 343 7.58 5.24 13.60
CA GLN A 343 7.35 5.23 15.04
C GLN A 343 5.91 5.69 15.31
N LEU A 344 5.12 4.88 16.00
CA LEU A 344 3.71 5.12 16.26
C LEU A 344 3.46 6.11 17.39
#